data_51c21e1ed2f53d758e619327349d936e
#
_entry.id   51c21e1ed2f53d758e619327349d936e
#
_cell.length_a   1.000
_cell.length_b   1.000
_cell.length_c   1.000
_cell.angle_alpha   90.00
_cell.angle_beta   90.00
_cell.angle_gamma   90.00
#
_symmetry.space_group_name_H-M   'P 1'
#
loop_
_entity.id
_entity.type
_entity.pdbx_description
1 polymer ?
#
loop_
_entity_poly.entity_id
_entity_poly.type
_entity_poly.pdbx_seq_one_letter_code
_entity_poly.pdbx_strand_id
1 'polypeptide(L)'
;MSGNYPERLYKALMNSSTVLTVWDGGRLVGLTRVLDDTEMLAQIHDVLVDLEYQGQGIAGRMIEYIKDKYKDFLYIEGMPEDRDNLPFYLKHGFTEMERGAAIQICNYNGKK
;
A
#
# COMPACT_ATOMS: atom_id res chain seq x y z
N MET A 1 -2.29 6.86 -12.20
CA MET A 1 -1.89 5.50 -12.52
C MET A 1 -3.09 4.66 -12.93
N SER A 2 -3.94 4.32 -12.06
CA SER A 2 -5.02 3.42 -12.41
C SER A 2 -6.22 4.10 -13.04
N GLY A 3 -6.24 5.42 -13.12
CA GLY A 3 -7.39 6.12 -13.67
C GLY A 3 -7.70 5.77 -15.11
N ASN A 4 -6.69 5.33 -15.87
CA ASN A 4 -6.88 4.96 -17.27
C ASN A 4 -7.29 3.51 -17.45
N TYR A 5 -7.40 2.75 -16.35
CA TYR A 5 -7.72 1.33 -16.41
C TYR A 5 -8.65 0.94 -15.27
N PRO A 6 -9.85 1.54 -15.19
CA PRO A 6 -10.70 1.31 -14.02
C PRO A 6 -11.13 -0.14 -13.85
N GLU A 7 -11.36 -0.86 -14.95
CA GLU A 7 -11.73 -2.27 -14.82
C GLU A 7 -10.57 -3.12 -14.34
N ARG A 8 -9.36 -2.79 -14.78
CA ARG A 8 -8.18 -3.51 -14.32
C ARG A 8 -7.93 -3.27 -12.84
N LEU A 9 -8.11 -2.03 -12.40
CA LEU A 9 -7.97 -1.71 -10.99
C LEU A 9 -8.97 -2.49 -10.14
N TYR A 10 -10.23 -2.54 -10.59
CA TYR A 10 -11.25 -3.28 -9.88
C TYR A 10 -10.86 -4.75 -9.74
N LYS A 11 -10.43 -5.36 -10.84
CA LYS A 11 -10.03 -6.76 -10.81
C LYS A 11 -8.81 -6.99 -9.91
N ALA A 12 -7.86 -6.06 -9.95
CA ALA A 12 -6.69 -6.16 -9.09
C ALA A 12 -7.08 -6.11 -7.61
N LEU A 13 -7.99 -5.21 -7.26
CA LEU A 13 -8.47 -5.11 -5.89
C LEU A 13 -9.19 -6.39 -5.47
N MET A 14 -10.05 -6.93 -6.34
CA MET A 14 -10.78 -8.15 -6.02
C MET A 14 -9.88 -9.37 -5.88
N ASN A 15 -8.71 -9.34 -6.50
CA ASN A 15 -7.75 -10.44 -6.42
C ASN A 15 -6.62 -10.18 -5.43
N SER A 16 -6.64 -9.06 -4.73
CA SER A 16 -5.65 -8.78 -3.70
C SER A 16 -5.90 -9.66 -2.49
N SER A 17 -4.83 -10.02 -1.79
CA SER A 17 -4.94 -10.87 -0.60
C SER A 17 -5.67 -10.16 0.53
N THR A 18 -5.41 -8.87 0.70
CA THR A 18 -6.08 -8.05 1.72
C THR A 18 -6.36 -6.69 1.12
N VAL A 19 -7.57 -6.21 1.32
CA VAL A 19 -7.93 -4.84 0.98
C VAL A 19 -8.55 -4.22 2.23
N LEU A 20 -7.95 -3.15 2.72
CA LEU A 20 -8.42 -2.45 3.90
C LEU A 20 -8.94 -1.09 3.46
N THR A 21 -10.17 -0.78 3.81
CA THR A 21 -10.77 0.49 3.48
C THR A 21 -11.18 1.22 4.76
N VAL A 22 -11.14 2.54 4.69
CA VAL A 22 -11.55 3.39 5.82
C VAL A 22 -12.63 4.33 5.30
N TRP A 23 -13.71 4.43 6.04
CA TRP A 23 -14.89 5.17 5.62
C TRP A 23 -15.27 6.23 6.65
N ASP A 24 -15.75 7.35 6.15
CA ASP A 24 -16.40 8.36 6.98
C ASP A 24 -17.84 8.42 6.47
N GLY A 25 -18.75 7.75 7.18
CA GLY A 25 -20.11 7.58 6.69
C GLY A 25 -20.10 6.85 5.37
N GLY A 26 -20.62 7.47 4.33
CA GLY A 26 -20.65 6.88 2.99
C GLY A 26 -19.46 7.27 2.12
N ARG A 27 -18.46 7.95 2.68
CA ARG A 27 -17.32 8.44 1.90
C ARG A 27 -16.10 7.58 2.18
N LEU A 28 -15.50 7.05 1.12
CA LEU A 28 -14.25 6.29 1.21
C LEU A 28 -13.11 7.28 1.41
N VAL A 29 -12.39 7.17 2.51
CA VAL A 29 -11.33 8.13 2.85
C VAL A 29 -9.95 7.50 2.93
N GLY A 30 -9.86 6.18 2.97
CA GLY A 30 -8.56 5.51 2.99
C GLY A 30 -8.64 4.13 2.37
N LEU A 31 -7.54 3.71 1.76
CA LEU A 31 -7.47 2.40 1.14
C LEU A 31 -6.02 1.93 1.12
N THR A 32 -5.81 0.67 1.45
CA THR A 32 -4.54 -0.01 1.21
C THR A 32 -4.83 -1.42 0.76
N ARG A 33 -3.93 -1.98 -0.02
CA ARG A 33 -4.05 -3.38 -0.44
C ARG A 33 -2.72 -4.07 -0.31
N VAL A 34 -2.80 -5.38 -0.06
CA VAL A 34 -1.62 -6.21 0.19
C VAL A 34 -1.73 -7.46 -0.66
N LEU A 35 -0.62 -7.84 -1.24
CA LEU A 35 -0.47 -9.12 -1.94
C LEU A 35 0.42 -9.99 -1.07
N ASP A 36 0.03 -11.24 -0.86
CA ASP A 36 0.84 -12.13 -0.05
C ASP A 36 0.88 -13.53 -0.65
N ASP A 37 1.85 -14.31 -0.20
CA ASP A 37 2.01 -15.70 -0.65
C ASP A 37 1.48 -16.69 0.38
N THR A 38 0.76 -16.23 1.36
CA THR A 38 0.15 -16.98 2.46
C THR A 38 1.12 -17.54 3.48
N GLU A 39 2.43 -17.37 3.29
CA GLU A 39 3.41 -17.99 4.18
C GLU A 39 4.52 -17.06 4.63
N MET A 40 5.15 -16.35 3.72
CA MET A 40 6.41 -15.69 4.03
C MET A 40 6.42 -14.20 3.78
N LEU A 41 5.77 -13.76 2.72
CA LEU A 41 5.91 -12.39 2.22
C LEU A 41 4.57 -11.73 2.06
N ALA A 42 4.44 -10.55 2.64
CA ALA A 42 3.30 -9.67 2.40
C ALA A 42 3.84 -8.38 1.82
N GLN A 43 3.27 -7.95 0.70
CA GLN A 43 3.74 -6.77 -0.01
C GLN A 43 2.64 -5.73 -0.07
N ILE A 44 2.87 -4.60 0.58
CA ILE A 44 1.94 -3.49 0.58
C ILE A 44 2.07 -2.77 -0.74
N HIS A 45 0.97 -2.61 -1.45
CA HIS A 45 1.06 -1.98 -2.76
C HIS A 45 0.54 -0.55 -2.76
N ASP A 46 -0.65 -0.30 -2.28
CA ASP A 46 -1.20 1.04 -2.27
C ASP A 46 -1.48 1.48 -0.84
N VAL A 47 -1.15 2.71 -0.51
CA VAL A 47 -1.57 3.35 0.74
C VAL A 47 -2.08 4.73 0.37
N LEU A 48 -3.40 4.88 0.33
CA LEU A 48 -4.04 6.10 -0.17
C LEU A 48 -4.94 6.68 0.90
N VAL A 49 -4.87 8.00 1.08
CA VAL A 49 -5.75 8.72 2.00
C VAL A 49 -6.28 9.94 1.26
N ASP A 50 -7.60 10.15 1.35
CA ASP A 50 -8.26 11.32 0.78
C ASP A 50 -7.56 12.59 1.27
N LEU A 51 -7.30 13.51 0.36
CA LEU A 51 -6.56 14.74 0.68
C LEU A 51 -7.16 15.50 1.85
N GLU A 52 -8.49 15.52 1.95
CA GLU A 52 -9.15 16.26 3.02
C GLU A 52 -9.01 15.58 4.38
N TYR A 53 -8.57 14.32 4.39
CA TYR A 53 -8.44 13.55 5.62
C TYR A 53 -7.00 13.28 6.01
N GLN A 54 -6.04 13.82 5.28
CA GLN A 54 -4.64 13.64 5.61
C GLN A 54 -4.29 14.38 6.88
N GLY A 55 -3.29 13.89 7.61
CA GLY A 55 -2.87 14.50 8.85
C GLY A 55 -3.66 14.05 10.06
N GLN A 56 -4.56 13.09 9.90
CA GLN A 56 -5.38 12.59 11.01
C GLN A 56 -4.99 11.19 11.47
N GLY A 57 -3.89 10.66 10.95
CA GLY A 57 -3.40 9.35 11.40
C GLY A 57 -4.04 8.15 10.72
N ILE A 58 -4.81 8.36 9.65
CA ILE A 58 -5.50 7.25 8.98
C ILE A 58 -4.51 6.28 8.37
N ALA A 59 -3.49 6.79 7.65
CA ALA A 59 -2.48 5.93 7.03
C ALA A 59 -1.75 5.11 8.09
N GLY A 60 -1.40 5.74 9.22
CA GLY A 60 -0.72 5.03 10.30
C GLY A 60 -1.57 3.90 10.87
N ARG A 61 -2.86 4.14 11.03
CA ARG A 61 -3.75 3.11 11.55
C ARG A 61 -3.89 1.95 10.58
N MET A 62 -3.93 2.24 9.27
CA MET A 62 -3.96 1.18 8.28
C MET A 62 -2.69 0.34 8.33
N ILE A 63 -1.54 0.99 8.43
CA ILE A 63 -0.26 0.29 8.49
C ILE A 63 -0.17 -0.58 9.75
N GLU A 64 -0.61 -0.07 10.89
CA GLU A 64 -0.58 -0.87 12.10
C GLU A 64 -1.52 -2.09 12.02
N TYR A 65 -2.65 -1.94 11.34
CA TYR A 65 -3.53 -3.08 11.10
C TYR A 65 -2.82 -4.14 10.25
N ILE A 66 -2.15 -3.70 9.18
CA ILE A 66 -1.43 -4.63 8.31
C ILE A 66 -0.31 -5.34 9.09
N LYS A 67 0.45 -4.61 9.89
CA LYS A 67 1.52 -5.19 10.68
C LYS A 67 0.98 -6.27 11.61
N ASP A 68 -0.15 -6.01 12.24
CA ASP A 68 -0.74 -6.99 13.14
C ASP A 68 -1.24 -8.21 12.38
N LYS A 69 -1.91 -7.99 11.26
CA LYS A 69 -2.43 -9.09 10.46
C LYS A 69 -1.34 -10.02 9.95
N TYR A 70 -0.19 -9.47 9.60
CA TYR A 70 0.91 -10.22 9.00
C TYR A 70 2.08 -10.45 9.95
N LYS A 71 1.83 -10.37 11.24
CA LYS A 71 2.91 -10.43 12.25
C LYS A 71 3.70 -11.73 12.22
N ASP A 72 3.12 -12.79 11.70
CA ASP A 72 3.78 -14.10 11.65
C ASP A 72 4.49 -14.35 10.33
N PHE A 73 4.39 -13.43 9.39
CA PHE A 73 5.11 -13.53 8.12
C PHE A 73 6.57 -13.12 8.32
N LEU A 74 7.45 -13.67 7.48
CA LEU A 74 8.87 -13.33 7.58
C LEU A 74 9.15 -11.90 7.11
N TYR A 75 8.42 -11.44 6.10
CA TYR A 75 8.66 -10.12 5.52
C TYR A 75 7.35 -9.40 5.29
N ILE A 76 7.32 -8.14 5.68
CA ILE A 76 6.29 -7.19 5.24
C ILE A 76 7.06 -6.10 4.51
N GLU A 77 6.81 -5.96 3.20
CA GLU A 77 7.58 -5.07 2.36
C GLU A 77 6.70 -4.09 1.62
N GLY A 78 7.28 -3.00 1.18
CA GLY A 78 6.63 -2.04 0.33
C GLY A 78 7.65 -1.17 -0.34
N MET A 79 7.21 -0.44 -1.38
CA MET A 79 8.07 0.52 -2.05
C MET A 79 7.31 1.83 -2.17
N PRO A 80 7.56 2.78 -1.25
CA PRO A 80 6.96 4.10 -1.40
C PRO A 80 7.38 4.70 -2.73
N GLU A 81 6.42 5.24 -3.47
CA GLU A 81 6.73 5.85 -4.76
C GLU A 81 7.53 7.13 -4.60
N ASP A 82 7.40 7.78 -3.46
CA ASP A 82 8.09 9.03 -3.17
C ASP A 82 8.94 8.84 -1.94
N ARG A 83 10.25 9.09 -2.08
CA ARG A 83 11.15 8.95 -0.94
C ARG A 83 10.75 9.84 0.23
N ASP A 84 10.02 10.92 -0.03
CA ASP A 84 9.56 11.79 1.06
C ASP A 84 8.62 11.08 2.02
N ASN A 85 8.06 9.95 1.61
CA ASN A 85 7.20 9.14 2.49
C ASN A 85 7.97 8.13 3.32
N LEU A 86 9.26 7.97 3.08
CA LEU A 86 10.06 7.00 3.81
C LEU A 86 10.01 7.23 5.32
N PRO A 87 10.15 8.48 5.83
CA PRO A 87 10.10 8.68 7.29
C PRO A 87 8.84 8.15 7.94
N PHE A 88 7.69 8.22 7.24
CA PHE A 88 6.45 7.66 7.76
C PHE A 88 6.59 6.17 8.03
N TYR A 89 7.19 5.43 7.08
CA TYR A 89 7.35 3.99 7.25
C TYR A 89 8.39 3.65 8.31
N LEU A 90 9.47 4.42 8.39
CA LEU A 90 10.47 4.22 9.44
C LEU A 90 9.87 4.40 10.82
N LYS A 91 9.00 5.40 10.96
CA LYS A 91 8.31 5.64 12.22
C LYS A 91 7.43 4.46 12.62
N HIS A 92 6.95 3.70 11.66
CA HIS A 92 6.09 2.55 11.93
C HIS A 92 6.86 1.22 11.94
N GLY A 93 8.16 1.28 12.13
CA GLY A 93 8.94 0.07 12.37
C GLY A 93 9.55 -0.57 11.15
N PHE A 94 9.38 0.02 9.98
CA PHE A 94 10.03 -0.48 8.78
C PHE A 94 11.47 0.00 8.74
N THR A 95 12.31 -0.74 8.03
CA THR A 95 13.70 -0.33 7.81
C THR A 95 13.93 -0.23 6.30
N GLU A 96 14.75 0.73 5.92
CA GLU A 96 15.11 0.87 4.52
C GLU A 96 16.09 -0.23 4.13
N MET A 97 15.89 -0.84 2.96
CA MET A 97 16.85 -1.79 2.42
C MET A 97 17.92 -1.01 1.68
N GLU A 98 18.96 -0.60 2.40
CA GLU A 98 19.92 0.38 1.89
C GLU A 98 20.70 -0.11 0.69
N ARG A 99 20.94 -1.41 0.61
CA ARG A 99 21.72 -1.98 -0.48
C ARG A 99 20.85 -2.49 -1.63
N GLY A 100 19.55 -2.44 -1.46
CA GLY A 100 18.63 -2.87 -2.48
C GLY A 100 18.30 -1.75 -3.45
N ALA A 101 17.71 -2.13 -4.57
CA ALA A 101 17.24 -1.18 -5.56
C ALA A 101 15.91 -1.66 -6.09
N ALA A 102 15.02 -0.71 -6.34
CA ALA A 102 13.75 -1.03 -6.98
C ALA A 102 13.97 -1.21 -8.48
N ILE A 103 13.33 -2.21 -9.05
CA ILE A 103 13.37 -2.41 -10.49
C ILE A 103 11.95 -2.62 -10.99
N GLN A 104 11.71 -2.27 -12.24
CA GLN A 104 10.36 -2.30 -12.77
C GLN A 104 10.42 -2.34 -14.29
N ILE A 105 9.50 -3.09 -14.88
CA ILE A 105 9.15 -2.91 -16.28
C ILE A 105 7.73 -2.37 -16.27
N CYS A 106 7.52 -1.20 -16.85
CA CYS A 106 6.20 -0.58 -16.91
C CYS A 106 5.69 -0.67 -18.35
N ASN A 107 4.61 -1.41 -18.51
CA ASN A 107 3.98 -1.57 -19.81
C ASN A 107 2.77 -0.65 -19.98
N TYR A 108 2.75 0.41 -19.21
CA TYR A 108 1.66 1.38 -19.24
C TYR A 108 1.69 2.14 -20.57
N ASN A 109 0.59 2.10 -21.29
CA ASN A 109 0.49 2.76 -22.59
C ASN A 109 0.29 4.23 -22.54
N GLY A 110 -0.01 4.75 -21.43
CA GLY A 110 -0.30 6.15 -21.31
C GLY A 110 0.83 6.98 -21.76
N LYS A 111 1.64 6.86 -21.94
CA LYS A 111 2.48 7.67 -22.38
C LYS A 111 3.70 7.66 -22.09
N LYS A 112 4.00 7.58 -22.22
CA LYS A 112 5.19 7.57 -22.06
C LYS A 112 5.78 8.61 -22.23
#